data_9378328d8dd7e731f31931d80ae2287b
#
_entry.id   9378328d8dd7e731f31931d80ae2287b
#
_cell.length_a   1.000
_cell.length_b   1.000
_cell.length_c   1.000
_cell.angle_alpha   90.00
_cell.angle_beta   90.00
_cell.angle_gamma   90.00
#
_symmetry.space_group_name_H-M   'P 1'
#
loop_
_entity.id
_entity.type
_entity.pdbx_description
1 polymer ?
#
loop_
_entity_poly.entity_id
_entity_poly.type
_entity_poly.pdbx_seq_one_letter_code
_entity_poly.pdbx_strand_id
1 'polypeptide(L)'
;MRRRFLRVVLDTTKGAESLQFCHTDFSGTTKAERVVYVHNEGGWRFFEHGAPLAFEKPEAYRAKRKRDRLTVDMIGDYCLALGIDLRAEGFFDGACAMVDHPPMPQTRPVRA
;
A
#
# COMPACT_ATOMS: atom_id res chain seq x y z
N MET A 1 24.14 -0.96 -1.13
CA MET A 1 23.17 0.13 -1.35
C MET A 1 21.77 -0.35 -1.05
N ARG A 2 20.94 0.50 -0.47
CA ARG A 2 19.57 0.18 -0.13
C ARG A 2 18.62 0.84 -1.12
N ARG A 3 17.68 0.07 -1.65
CA ARG A 3 16.67 0.61 -2.57
C ARG A 3 15.29 0.13 -2.13
N ARG A 4 14.32 1.01 -2.22
CA ARG A 4 12.94 0.71 -1.84
C ARG A 4 12.00 1.03 -2.98
N PHE A 5 11.02 0.17 -3.16
CA PHE A 5 10.02 0.31 -4.21
C PHE A 5 8.63 0.23 -3.58
N LEU A 6 7.73 1.00 -4.12
CA LEU A 6 6.34 0.98 -3.67
C LEU A 6 5.44 0.79 -4.88
N ARG A 7 4.49 -0.13 -4.76
CA ARG A 7 3.41 -0.27 -5.73
C ARG A 7 2.10 -0.21 -4.98
N VAL A 8 1.18 0.61 -5.46
CA VAL A 8 -0.14 0.77 -4.89
C VAL A 8 -1.17 0.63 -6.01
N VAL A 9 -2.20 -0.16 -5.75
CA VAL A 9 -3.34 -0.29 -6.67
C VAL A 9 -4.57 0.21 -5.93
N LEU A 10 -5.29 1.15 -6.54
CA LEU A 10 -6.50 1.71 -5.99
C LEU A 10 -7.58 1.60 -7.06
N ASP A 11 -8.29 0.48 -7.06
CA ASP A 11 -9.39 0.25 -7.99
C ASP A 11 -10.67 0.13 -7.18
N THR A 12 -11.53 1.13 -7.27
CA THR A 12 -12.78 1.16 -6.52
C THR A 12 -13.98 0.86 -7.41
N THR A 13 -13.77 0.24 -8.56
CA THR A 13 -14.84 -0.17 -9.46
C THR A 13 -15.79 -1.11 -8.71
N LYS A 14 -17.06 -0.73 -8.62
CA LYS A 14 -18.06 -1.47 -7.88
C LYS A 14 -18.18 -2.90 -8.41
N GLY A 15 -18.07 -3.87 -7.53
CA GLY A 15 -18.14 -5.28 -7.88
C GLY A 15 -16.81 -5.87 -8.32
N ALA A 16 -15.78 -5.03 -8.49
CA ALA A 16 -14.44 -5.48 -8.89
C ALA A 16 -13.36 -4.69 -8.18
N GLU A 17 -13.63 -4.32 -6.93
CA GLU A 17 -12.69 -3.53 -6.14
C GLU A 17 -11.37 -4.28 -5.95
N SER A 18 -10.27 -3.55 -6.02
CA SER A 18 -8.95 -4.13 -5.80
C SER A 18 -8.05 -3.07 -5.18
N LEU A 19 -7.59 -3.34 -3.98
CA LEU A 19 -6.70 -2.45 -3.26
C LEU A 19 -5.45 -3.22 -2.89
N GLN A 20 -4.29 -2.66 -3.19
CA GLN A 20 -3.03 -3.31 -2.92
C GLN A 20 -2.00 -2.31 -2.44
N PHE A 21 -1.27 -2.69 -1.40
CA PHE A 21 -0.10 -1.97 -0.93
C PHE A 21 1.05 -2.95 -0.95
N CYS A 22 2.10 -2.63 -1.72
CA CYS A 22 3.27 -3.49 -1.85
C CYS A 22 4.52 -2.65 -1.66
N HIS A 23 5.34 -3.01 -0.70
CA HIS A 23 6.58 -2.33 -0.40
C HIS A 23 7.72 -3.32 -0.43
N THR A 24 8.75 -3.03 -1.24
CA THR A 24 9.92 -3.89 -1.37
C THR A 24 11.15 -3.09 -0.96
N ASP A 25 11.96 -3.69 -0.11
CA ASP A 25 13.19 -3.08 0.41
C ASP A 25 14.36 -4.00 0.09
N PHE A 26 15.30 -3.50 -0.69
CA PHE A 26 16.54 -4.21 -1.00
C PHE A 26 17.68 -3.59 -0.21
N SER A 27 18.40 -4.41 0.53
CA SER A 27 19.58 -4.00 1.27
C SER A 27 20.70 -4.96 0.93
N GLY A 28 21.60 -4.55 0.04
CA GLY A 28 22.61 -5.46 -0.50
C GLY A 28 21.95 -6.59 -1.27
N THR A 29 22.15 -7.82 -0.82
CA THR A 29 21.52 -9.00 -1.43
C THR A 29 20.26 -9.42 -0.70
N THR A 30 19.88 -8.71 0.37
CA THR A 30 18.70 -9.05 1.16
C THR A 30 17.48 -8.32 0.59
N LYS A 31 16.36 -9.06 0.46
CA LYS A 31 15.11 -8.52 -0.01
C LYS A 31 14.04 -8.73 1.05
N ALA A 32 13.36 -7.67 1.43
CA ALA A 32 12.20 -7.74 2.31
C ALA A 32 11.00 -7.20 1.56
N GLU A 33 9.95 -8.02 1.47
CA GLU A 33 8.75 -7.65 0.72
C GLU A 33 7.54 -7.70 1.63
N ARG A 34 6.73 -6.64 1.57
CA ARG A 34 5.48 -6.56 2.32
C ARG A 34 4.34 -6.32 1.34
N VAL A 35 3.33 -7.19 1.39
CA VAL A 35 2.15 -7.07 0.54
C VAL A 35 0.92 -7.14 1.42
N VAL A 36 0.00 -6.20 1.25
CA VAL A 36 -1.33 -6.25 1.85
C VAL A 36 -2.32 -5.98 0.72
N TYR A 37 -3.34 -6.82 0.61
CA TYR A 37 -4.15 -6.81 -0.58
C TYR A 37 -5.56 -7.31 -0.27
N VAL A 38 -6.54 -6.60 -0.82
CA VAL A 38 -7.94 -7.02 -0.72
C VAL A 38 -8.59 -6.82 -2.09
N HIS A 39 -9.39 -7.78 -2.52
CA HIS A 39 -10.10 -7.62 -3.78
C HIS A 39 -11.44 -8.36 -3.75
N ASN A 40 -12.31 -7.92 -4.63
CA ASN A 40 -13.65 -8.47 -4.79
C ASN A 40 -13.78 -9.07 -6.19
N GLU A 41 -13.81 -10.38 -6.26
CA GLU A 41 -14.01 -11.11 -7.51
C GLU A 41 -14.89 -12.31 -7.20
N GLY A 42 -16.21 -12.09 -7.29
CA GLY A 42 -17.16 -13.12 -6.86
C GLY A 42 -17.18 -13.31 -5.35
N GLY A 43 -16.64 -12.36 -4.61
CA GLY A 43 -16.53 -12.40 -3.15
C GLY A 43 -15.25 -11.73 -2.72
N TRP A 44 -15.26 -11.18 -1.51
CA TRP A 44 -14.10 -10.46 -0.99
C TRP A 44 -13.02 -11.45 -0.53
N ARG A 45 -11.78 -11.13 -0.85
CA ARG A 45 -10.60 -11.89 -0.44
C ARG A 45 -9.57 -10.94 0.16
N PHE A 46 -8.87 -11.43 1.17
CA PHE A 46 -7.81 -10.67 1.83
C PHE A 46 -6.54 -11.50 1.85
N PHE A 47 -5.42 -10.86 1.60
CA PHE A 47 -4.12 -11.52 1.58
C PHE A 47 -3.05 -10.60 2.14
N GLU A 48 -2.13 -11.15 2.91
CA GLU A 48 -0.97 -10.40 3.33
C GLU A 48 0.25 -11.31 3.33
N HIS A 49 1.40 -10.71 3.09
CA HIS A 49 2.67 -11.42 3.03
C HIS A 49 3.76 -10.50 3.60
N GLY A 50 4.70 -11.11 4.34
CA GLY A 50 5.82 -10.38 4.92
C GLY A 50 5.48 -9.78 6.28
N ALA A 51 6.48 -9.19 6.92
CA ALA A 51 6.31 -8.60 8.24
C ALA A 51 5.69 -7.19 8.11
N PRO A 52 4.72 -6.85 8.98
CA PRO A 52 4.12 -5.53 8.96
C PRO A 52 5.16 -4.44 9.19
N LEU A 53 5.00 -3.32 8.48
CA LEU A 53 5.82 -2.14 8.69
C LEU A 53 5.33 -1.40 9.94
N ALA A 54 6.20 -0.58 10.52
CA ALA A 54 5.93 0.04 11.81
C ALA A 54 4.67 0.92 11.83
N PHE A 55 4.34 1.54 10.69
CA PHE A 55 3.20 2.45 10.60
C PHE A 55 1.89 1.75 10.26
N GLU A 56 1.92 0.45 9.97
CA GLU A 56 0.71 -0.26 9.59
C GLU A 56 -0.25 -0.43 10.77
N LYS A 57 -1.49 -0.71 10.44
CA LYS A 57 -2.56 -0.90 11.43
C LYS A 57 -3.00 -2.37 11.40
N PRO A 58 -2.18 -3.28 11.96
CA PRO A 58 -2.49 -4.72 11.85
C PRO A 58 -3.80 -5.11 12.53
N GLU A 59 -4.27 -4.34 13.49
CA GLU A 59 -5.57 -4.63 14.11
C GLU A 59 -6.71 -4.53 13.09
N ALA A 60 -6.57 -3.70 12.05
CA ALA A 60 -7.60 -3.59 11.02
C ALA A 60 -7.69 -4.86 10.18
N TYR A 61 -6.59 -5.61 10.07
CA TYR A 61 -6.57 -6.83 9.27
C TYR A 61 -7.38 -7.96 9.89
N ARG A 62 -7.84 -7.77 11.13
CA ARG A 62 -8.68 -8.72 11.84
C ARG A 62 -10.15 -8.35 11.77
N ALA A 63 -10.51 -7.34 11.00
CA ALA A 63 -11.89 -6.93 10.87
C ALA A 63 -12.73 -8.10 10.36
N LYS A 64 -13.97 -8.15 10.83
CA LYS A 64 -14.87 -9.25 10.49
C LYS A 64 -15.11 -9.33 9.00
N ARG A 65 -15.36 -8.18 8.35
CA ARG A 65 -15.54 -8.14 6.90
C ARG A 65 -14.19 -7.90 6.22
N LYS A 66 -13.88 -8.74 5.24
CA LYS A 66 -12.61 -8.64 4.55
C LYS A 66 -12.42 -7.30 3.85
N ARG A 67 -13.52 -6.71 3.36
CA ARG A 67 -13.47 -5.41 2.68
C ARG A 67 -13.00 -4.29 3.61
N ASP A 68 -13.13 -4.48 4.92
CA ASP A 68 -12.74 -3.47 5.90
C ASP A 68 -11.29 -3.64 6.36
N ARG A 69 -10.61 -4.68 5.93
CA ARG A 69 -9.25 -4.97 6.40
C ARG A 69 -8.20 -4.08 5.74
N LEU A 70 -8.46 -3.61 4.55
CA LEU A 70 -7.60 -2.64 3.88
C LEU A 70 -8.51 -1.69 3.12
N THR A 71 -8.35 -0.40 3.37
CA THR A 71 -9.18 0.64 2.77
C THR A 71 -8.31 1.65 2.04
N VAL A 72 -8.95 2.46 1.18
CA VAL A 72 -8.26 3.52 0.46
C VAL A 72 -7.59 4.48 1.44
N ASP A 73 -8.29 4.82 2.53
CA ASP A 73 -7.73 5.72 3.54
C ASP A 73 -6.49 5.11 4.21
N MET A 74 -6.52 3.81 4.50
CA MET A 74 -5.36 3.14 5.08
C MET A 74 -4.16 3.21 4.15
N ILE A 75 -4.38 2.93 2.87
CA ILE A 75 -3.30 3.01 1.88
C ILE A 75 -2.76 4.43 1.80
N GLY A 76 -3.63 5.43 1.80
CA GLY A 76 -3.21 6.82 1.81
C GLY A 76 -2.34 7.16 3.01
N ASP A 77 -2.74 6.69 4.18
CA ASP A 77 -1.97 6.91 5.41
C ASP A 77 -0.61 6.20 5.36
N TYR A 78 -0.57 4.99 4.83
CA TYR A 78 0.67 4.24 4.71
C TYR A 78 1.64 4.94 3.76
N CYS A 79 1.13 5.42 2.63
CA CYS A 79 1.97 6.14 1.68
C CYS A 79 2.47 7.45 2.27
N LEU A 80 1.61 8.14 3.03
CA LEU A 80 2.02 9.39 3.67
C LEU A 80 3.16 9.14 4.67
N ALA A 81 3.10 8.03 5.40
CA ALA A 81 4.17 7.66 6.31
C ALA A 81 5.49 7.41 5.56
N LEU A 82 5.40 7.06 4.28
CA LEU A 82 6.58 6.87 3.44
C LEU A 82 6.97 8.16 2.69
N GLY A 83 6.28 9.26 2.95
CA GLY A 83 6.59 10.54 2.32
C GLY A 83 5.88 10.76 0.99
N ILE A 84 4.85 9.99 0.68
CA ILE A 84 4.11 10.09 -0.57
C ILE A 84 2.66 10.45 -0.27
N ASP A 85 2.23 11.63 -0.72
CA ASP A 85 0.85 12.08 -0.50
C ASP A 85 0.02 11.81 -1.75
N LEU A 86 -0.66 10.66 -1.76
CA LEU A 86 -1.48 10.27 -2.90
C LEU A 86 -2.66 11.21 -3.12
N ARG A 87 -3.18 11.79 -2.05
CA ARG A 87 -4.31 12.71 -2.16
C ARG A 87 -3.92 13.99 -2.88
N ALA A 88 -2.74 14.51 -2.56
CA ALA A 88 -2.23 15.72 -3.22
C ALA A 88 -1.92 15.47 -4.69
N GLU A 89 -1.59 14.22 -5.05
CA GLU A 89 -1.27 13.88 -6.44
C GLU A 89 -2.50 13.47 -7.25
N GLY A 90 -3.68 13.52 -6.66
CA GLY A 90 -4.92 13.26 -7.39
C GLY A 90 -5.23 11.80 -7.65
N PHE A 91 -4.51 10.87 -7.03
CA PHE A 91 -4.74 9.44 -7.27
C PHE A 91 -6.07 8.95 -6.71
N PHE A 92 -6.72 9.73 -5.86
CA PHE A 92 -8.01 9.36 -5.28
C PHE A 92 -9.20 9.86 -6.08
N ASP A 93 -8.95 10.60 -7.16
CA ASP A 93 -10.04 11.24 -7.91
C ASP A 93 -10.69 10.32 -8.94
N GLY A 94 -10.03 9.24 -9.31
CA GLY A 94 -10.56 8.30 -10.29
C GLY A 94 -11.01 7.00 -9.65
N ALA A 95 -11.66 6.16 -10.43
CA ALA A 95 -12.10 4.85 -9.96
C ALA A 95 -10.96 3.85 -9.88
N CYS A 96 -9.88 4.10 -10.60
CA CYS A 96 -8.75 3.18 -10.64
C CYS A 96 -7.45 3.94 -10.76
N ALA A 97 -6.49 3.57 -9.93
CA ALA A 97 -5.14 4.15 -10.00
C ALA A 97 -4.13 3.08 -9.62
N MET A 98 -3.02 3.05 -10.32
CA MET A 98 -1.89 2.20 -9.99
C MET A 98 -0.65 3.07 -9.92
N VAL A 99 0.01 3.03 -8.77
CA VAL A 99 1.21 3.83 -8.54
C VAL A 99 2.38 2.90 -8.37
N ASP A 100 3.41 3.10 -9.19
CA ASP A 100 4.65 2.35 -9.12
C ASP A 100 5.74 3.38 -8.87
N HIS A 101 6.34 3.34 -7.71
CA HIS A 101 7.19 4.43 -7.23
C HIS A 101 8.59 3.96 -6.86
N PRO A 102 9.42 3.61 -7.82
CA PRO A 102 10.81 3.21 -7.58
C PRO A 102 11.77 4.28 -8.08
N PRO A 103 12.94 4.41 -7.48
CA PRO A 103 13.22 4.06 -6.10
C PRO A 103 12.78 5.19 -5.18
N MET A 104 12.47 4.85 -3.96
CA MET A 104 12.04 5.85 -3.01
C MET A 104 13.23 6.58 -2.40
N PRO A 105 13.05 7.85 -1.98
CA PRO A 105 14.12 8.56 -1.29
C PRO A 105 14.54 7.84 -0.02
N GLN A 106 15.83 7.90 0.27
CA GLN A 106 16.37 7.24 1.45
C GLN A 106 16.05 7.98 2.73
N THR A 107 16.04 9.25 2.63
CA THR A 107 15.92 10.00 3.85
C THR A 107 14.86 10.99 3.73
N ARG A 108 15.40 11.14 4.08
CA ARG A 108 15.09 12.18 3.95
C ARG A 108 14.96 13.12 4.49
N PRO A 109 15.01 13.17 4.90
CA PRO A 109 14.52 14.10 5.55
C PRO A 109 14.23 15.33 5.04
N VAL A 110 14.12 15.47 4.88
CA VAL A 110 13.93 16.44 4.51
C VAL A 110 14.29 17.50 4.79
N ARG A 111 14.44 17.64 4.70
CA ARG A 111 14.72 18.40 4.93
C ARG A 111 14.42 19.21 5.23
N ALA A 112 14.63 19.25 5.32
CA ALA A 112 14.39 20.01 5.76
C ALA A 112 14.03 20.54 5.76
#